data_ab128d85a38f1b33b1c651deb6a1e631
#
_entry.id   ab128d85a38f1b33b1c651deb6a1e631
#
_cell.length_a   1.000
_cell.length_b   1.000
_cell.length_c   1.000
_cell.angle_alpha   90.00
_cell.angle_beta   90.00
_cell.angle_gamma   90.00
#
_symmetry.space_group_name_H-M   'P 1'
#
loop_
_entity.id
_entity.type
_entity.pdbx_description
1 polymer ?
#
loop_
_entity_poly.entity_id
_entity_poly.type
_entity_poly.pdbx_seq_one_letter_code
_entity_poly.pdbx_strand_id
1 'polypeptide(L)'
;MIAHGLPIYVALEPVDMRLGSERLGALVRDRMRAEPRSRALFVFVGKRGHSMKVLTWDGTGVIVVHKKLDAGRFELPCATQPGEQHLLVSDAMFDVIHKGVAITPRNARRRVH
;
A
#
# COMPACT_ATOMS: atom_id res chain seq x y z
N MET A 1 13.71 2.32 6.90
CA MET A 1 12.77 1.25 6.59
C MET A 1 12.67 1.01 5.07
N ILE A 2 12.66 2.04 4.27
CA ILE A 2 12.49 1.88 2.83
C ILE A 2 13.83 1.55 2.19
N ALA A 3 13.90 0.37 1.57
CA ALA A 3 15.08 -0.04 0.82
C ALA A 3 14.87 0.35 -0.63
N HIS A 4 15.80 1.13 -1.18
CA HIS A 4 15.73 1.56 -2.57
C HIS A 4 16.03 0.41 -3.53
N GLY A 5 15.37 0.43 -4.67
CA GLY A 5 15.58 -0.56 -5.73
C GLY A 5 14.81 -1.86 -5.58
N LEU A 6 14.02 -2.01 -4.51
CA LEU A 6 13.16 -3.17 -4.36
C LEU A 6 11.83 -2.94 -5.09
N PRO A 7 11.22 -4.02 -5.62
CA PRO A 7 9.87 -3.90 -6.17
C PRO A 7 8.88 -3.46 -5.09
N ILE A 8 7.99 -2.55 -5.43
CA ILE A 8 6.96 -2.05 -4.52
C ILE A 8 5.62 -2.27 -5.20
N TYR A 9 4.82 -3.17 -4.62
CA TYR A 9 3.48 -3.48 -5.09
C TYR A 9 2.48 -2.76 -4.20
N VAL A 10 1.56 -2.03 -4.81
CA VAL A 10 0.51 -1.32 -4.08
C VAL A 10 -0.83 -1.93 -4.44
N ALA A 11 -1.55 -2.42 -3.44
CA ALA A 11 -2.90 -2.93 -3.62
C ALA A 11 -3.84 -1.77 -3.89
N LEU A 12 -4.65 -1.87 -4.94
CA LEU A 12 -5.56 -0.79 -5.35
C LEU A 12 -6.89 -0.84 -4.60
N GLU A 13 -7.25 -2.00 -4.05
CA GLU A 13 -8.46 -2.13 -3.25
C GLU A 13 -8.13 -2.03 -1.77
N PRO A 14 -8.99 -1.37 -0.97
CA PRO A 14 -8.79 -1.32 0.47
C PRO A 14 -8.83 -2.70 1.11
N VAL A 15 -8.09 -2.87 2.21
CA VAL A 15 -8.11 -4.11 2.97
C VAL A 15 -8.50 -3.81 4.42
N ASP A 16 -8.87 -4.86 5.13
CA ASP A 16 -9.15 -4.78 6.56
C ASP A 16 -7.82 -4.61 7.30
N MET A 17 -7.70 -3.52 8.04
CA MET A 17 -6.47 -3.21 8.78
C MET A 17 -6.23 -4.12 9.98
N ARG A 18 -7.17 -5.02 10.30
CA ARG A 18 -6.97 -6.03 11.33
C ARG A 18 -6.18 -7.23 10.82
N LEU A 19 -6.00 -7.37 9.52
CA LEU A 19 -5.28 -8.49 8.93
C LEU A 19 -3.81 -8.46 9.36
N GLY A 20 -3.31 -9.61 9.81
CA GLY A 20 -1.92 -9.79 10.16
C GLY A 20 -1.09 -10.34 9.01
N SER A 21 0.14 -10.70 9.32
CA SER A 21 1.12 -11.12 8.31
C SER A 21 0.67 -12.31 7.48
N GLU A 22 0.02 -13.31 8.08
CA GLU A 22 -0.41 -14.50 7.35
C GLU A 22 -1.48 -14.17 6.32
N ARG A 23 -2.49 -13.40 6.71
CA ARG A 23 -3.58 -13.05 5.80
C ARG A 23 -3.15 -12.05 4.74
N LEU A 24 -2.31 -11.10 5.09
CA LEU A 24 -1.74 -10.19 4.10
C LEU A 24 -0.87 -10.96 3.11
N GLY A 25 -0.09 -11.93 3.60
CA GLY A 25 0.69 -12.82 2.74
C GLY A 25 -0.17 -13.62 1.78
N ALA A 26 -1.32 -14.10 2.25
CA ALA A 26 -2.28 -14.81 1.39
C ALA A 26 -2.82 -13.89 0.29
N LEU A 27 -3.11 -12.63 0.61
CA LEU A 27 -3.53 -11.66 -0.40
C LEU A 27 -2.44 -11.42 -1.46
N VAL A 28 -1.18 -11.36 -1.02
CA VAL A 28 -0.05 -11.23 -1.95
C VAL A 28 -0.02 -12.40 -2.93
N ARG A 29 -0.14 -13.63 -2.42
CA ARG A 29 -0.14 -14.82 -3.28
C ARG A 29 -1.36 -14.89 -4.18
N ASP A 30 -2.54 -14.67 -3.62
CA ASP A 30 -3.80 -14.95 -4.32
C ASP A 30 -4.20 -13.82 -5.26
N ARG A 31 -3.98 -12.56 -4.86
CA ARG A 31 -4.42 -11.40 -5.65
C ARG A 31 -3.30 -10.76 -6.44
N MET A 32 -2.10 -10.65 -5.86
CA MET A 32 -0.98 -10.03 -6.54
C MET A 32 -0.15 -11.02 -7.33
N ARG A 33 -0.38 -12.32 -7.12
CA ARG A 33 0.37 -13.38 -7.79
C ARG A 33 1.87 -13.24 -7.57
N ALA A 34 2.25 -12.87 -6.35
CA ALA A 34 3.64 -12.63 -5.98
C ALA A 34 4.01 -13.46 -4.76
N GLU A 35 5.30 -13.50 -4.45
CA GLU A 35 5.82 -14.24 -3.31
C GLU A 35 6.04 -13.28 -2.13
N PRO A 36 5.34 -13.48 -0.98
CA PRO A 36 5.53 -12.60 0.18
C PRO A 36 6.97 -12.58 0.70
N ARG A 37 7.69 -13.70 0.56
CA ARG A 37 9.08 -13.80 1.03
C ARG A 37 10.07 -13.49 -0.08
N SER A 38 9.88 -12.39 -0.78
CA SER A 38 10.68 -12.02 -1.94
C SER A 38 11.45 -10.71 -1.79
N ARG A 39 11.49 -10.14 -0.61
CA ARG A 39 12.09 -8.83 -0.31
C ARG A 39 11.37 -7.64 -0.99
N ALA A 40 10.33 -7.89 -1.75
CA ALA A 40 9.49 -6.80 -2.26
C ALA A 40 8.71 -6.16 -1.11
N LEU A 41 8.27 -4.94 -1.31
CA LEU A 41 7.35 -4.27 -0.40
C LEU A 41 5.93 -4.44 -0.94
N PHE A 42 5.01 -4.85 -0.07
CA PHE A 42 3.60 -5.00 -0.42
C PHE A 42 2.79 -4.03 0.43
N VAL A 43 2.14 -3.08 -0.21
CA VAL A 43 1.49 -1.94 0.44
C VAL A 43 -0.02 -2.10 0.39
N PHE A 44 -0.66 -1.98 1.54
CA PHE A 44 -2.11 -2.10 1.70
C PHE A 44 -2.64 -0.90 2.46
N VAL A 45 -3.76 -0.36 2.01
CA VAL A 45 -4.40 0.79 2.66
C VAL A 45 -5.80 0.39 3.11
N GLY A 46 -6.20 0.89 4.27
CA GLY A 46 -7.53 0.61 4.82
C GLY A 46 -8.62 1.46 4.17
N LYS A 47 -9.88 1.06 4.39
CA LYS A 47 -11.05 1.72 3.78
C LYS A 47 -11.13 3.21 4.08
N ARG A 48 -10.77 3.61 5.29
CA ARG A 48 -10.85 5.02 5.70
C ARG A 48 -9.71 5.87 5.13
N GLY A 49 -8.69 5.21 4.58
CA GLY A 49 -7.60 5.91 3.89
C GLY A 49 -6.53 6.50 4.79
N HIS A 50 -6.61 6.37 6.11
CA HIS A 50 -5.60 6.93 7.01
C HIS A 50 -4.70 5.89 7.67
N SER A 51 -4.88 4.63 7.35
CA SER A 51 -4.02 3.55 7.83
C SER A 51 -3.42 2.77 6.66
N MET A 52 -2.15 2.43 6.79
CA MET A 52 -1.40 1.68 5.78
C MET A 52 -0.62 0.58 6.47
N LYS A 53 -0.60 -0.59 5.86
CA LYS A 53 0.31 -1.67 6.27
C LYS A 53 1.23 -2.01 5.12
N VAL A 54 2.50 -2.21 5.43
CA VAL A 54 3.50 -2.65 4.47
C VAL A 54 4.05 -3.98 4.94
N LEU A 55 3.91 -5.00 4.09
CA LEU A 55 4.44 -6.33 4.32
C LEU A 55 5.74 -6.49 3.56
N THR A 56 6.76 -6.99 4.24
CA THR A 56 8.05 -7.30 3.61
C THR A 56 8.71 -8.47 4.32
N TRP A 57 9.81 -8.95 3.76
CA TRP A 57 10.59 -10.06 4.30
C TRP A 57 12.06 -9.68 4.26
N ASP A 58 12.75 -9.88 5.39
CA ASP A 58 14.15 -9.45 5.52
C ASP A 58 15.16 -10.56 5.33
N GLY A 59 14.71 -11.74 4.91
CA GLY A 59 15.54 -12.93 4.77
C GLY A 59 15.41 -13.89 5.94
N THR A 60 14.91 -13.43 7.08
CA THR A 60 14.75 -14.27 8.28
C THR A 60 13.32 -14.31 8.79
N GLY A 61 12.52 -13.30 8.47
CA GLY A 61 11.14 -13.26 8.94
C GLY A 61 10.33 -12.24 8.17
N VAL A 62 9.01 -12.35 8.35
CA VAL A 62 8.05 -11.42 7.75
C VAL A 62 7.84 -10.24 8.68
N ILE A 63 7.89 -9.04 8.11
CA ILE A 63 7.73 -7.79 8.84
C ILE A 63 6.48 -7.09 8.34
N VAL A 64 5.66 -6.61 9.25
CA VAL A 64 4.52 -5.74 8.92
C VAL A 64 4.74 -4.40 9.61
N VAL A 65 4.80 -3.35 8.82
CA VAL A 65 4.85 -1.98 9.34
C VAL A 65 3.47 -1.37 9.20
N HIS A 66 2.95 -0.83 10.30
CA HIS A 66 1.64 -0.19 10.32
C HIS A 66 1.82 1.29 10.57
N LYS A 67 1.38 2.09 9.62
CA LYS A 67 1.43 3.55 9.72
C LYS A 67 0.03 4.11 9.75
N LYS A 68 -0.23 4.97 10.73
CA LYS A 68 -1.46 5.76 10.80
C LYS A 68 -1.10 7.22 10.60
N LEU A 69 -1.80 7.89 9.70
CA LEU A 69 -1.61 9.33 9.52
C LEU A 69 -2.29 10.08 10.65
N ASP A 70 -1.61 11.10 11.18
CA ASP A 70 -2.21 11.99 12.16
C ASP A 70 -3.31 12.84 11.55
N ALA A 71 -3.17 13.17 10.28
CA ALA A 71 -4.15 13.93 9.51
C ALA A 71 -4.04 13.55 8.05
N GLY A 72 -5.15 13.71 7.31
CA GLY A 72 -5.17 13.45 5.88
C GLY A 72 -5.43 12.00 5.53
N ARG A 73 -5.18 11.67 4.28
CA ARG A 73 -5.39 10.33 3.72
C ARG A 73 -4.25 9.94 2.82
N PHE A 74 -4.02 8.63 2.74
CA PHE A 74 -3.18 8.08 1.69
C PHE A 74 -3.92 8.17 0.37
N GLU A 75 -3.23 8.60 -0.67
CA GLU A 75 -3.78 8.69 -2.00
C GLU A 75 -3.12 7.65 -2.88
N LEU A 76 -3.93 6.68 -3.33
CA LEU A 76 -3.44 5.60 -4.17
C LEU A 76 -3.51 5.99 -5.64
N PRO A 77 -2.58 5.46 -6.46
CA PRO A 77 -2.67 5.65 -7.90
C PRO A 77 -3.91 4.93 -8.45
N CYS A 78 -4.40 5.40 -9.59
CA CYS A 78 -5.51 4.76 -10.27
C CYS A 78 -5.03 3.53 -11.05
N ALA A 79 -5.92 2.55 -11.22
CA ALA A 79 -5.65 1.43 -12.11
C ALA A 79 -5.43 1.94 -13.52
N THR A 80 -4.47 1.37 -14.23
CA THR A 80 -4.16 1.72 -15.62
C THR A 80 -4.94 0.86 -16.61
N GLN A 81 -5.45 -0.30 -16.15
CA GLN A 81 -6.20 -1.24 -16.97
C GLN A 81 -7.39 -1.77 -16.19
N PRO A 82 -8.50 -2.13 -16.87
CA PRO A 82 -9.64 -2.75 -16.20
C PRO A 82 -9.24 -4.05 -15.51
N GLY A 83 -9.75 -4.27 -14.28
CA GLY A 83 -9.49 -5.48 -13.52
C GLY A 83 -8.15 -5.53 -12.81
N GLU A 84 -7.33 -4.51 -12.92
CA GLU A 84 -6.05 -4.43 -12.25
C GLU A 84 -6.25 -4.32 -10.74
N GLN A 85 -5.58 -5.17 -9.96
CA GLN A 85 -5.74 -5.22 -8.51
C GLN A 85 -4.57 -4.61 -7.76
N HIS A 86 -3.45 -4.44 -8.43
CA HIS A 86 -2.26 -3.84 -7.84
C HIS A 86 -1.43 -3.15 -8.91
N LEU A 87 -0.55 -2.27 -8.47
CA LEU A 87 0.42 -1.61 -9.35
C LEU A 87 1.81 -1.74 -8.75
N LEU A 88 2.80 -1.87 -9.64
CA LEU A 88 4.20 -1.64 -9.30
C LEU A 88 4.44 -0.14 -9.33
N VAL A 89 5.05 0.39 -8.29
CA VAL A 89 5.34 1.83 -8.22
C VAL A 89 6.83 2.04 -7.99
N SER A 90 7.32 3.19 -8.39
CA SER A 90 8.70 3.59 -8.15
C SER A 90 8.91 4.00 -6.70
N ASP A 91 10.17 4.06 -6.27
CA ASP A 91 10.52 4.59 -4.95
C ASP A 91 9.98 6.01 -4.77
N ALA A 92 10.09 6.84 -5.81
CA ALA A 92 9.60 8.22 -5.76
C ALA A 92 8.09 8.27 -5.59
N MET A 93 7.35 7.42 -6.29
CA MET A 93 5.89 7.35 -6.15
C MET A 93 5.51 6.87 -4.76
N PHE A 94 6.17 5.85 -4.23
CA PHE A 94 5.88 5.38 -2.88
C PHE A 94 6.17 6.45 -1.84
N ASP A 95 7.24 7.23 -2.03
CA ASP A 95 7.56 8.33 -1.13
C ASP A 95 6.40 9.34 -1.04
N VAL A 96 5.76 9.62 -2.16
CA VAL A 96 4.57 10.49 -2.19
C VAL A 96 3.39 9.80 -1.50
N ILE A 97 3.14 8.54 -1.83
CA ILE A 97 1.98 7.79 -1.29
C ILE A 97 2.01 7.73 0.23
N HIS A 98 3.16 7.35 0.82
CA HIS A 98 3.21 7.11 2.26
C HIS A 98 3.13 8.38 3.10
N LYS A 99 3.36 9.54 2.51
CA LYS A 99 3.22 10.82 3.19
C LYS A 99 1.76 11.26 3.34
N GLY A 100 0.92 10.78 2.46
CA GLY A 100 -0.48 11.13 2.45
C GLY A 100 -0.74 12.55 1.93
N VAL A 101 -2.01 12.89 1.86
CA VAL A 101 -2.48 14.21 1.40
C VAL A 101 -3.43 14.78 2.44
N ALA A 102 -3.21 16.04 2.81
CA ALA A 102 -4.08 16.72 3.75
C ALA A 102 -5.49 16.88 3.17
N ILE A 103 -6.51 16.62 4.00
CA ILE A 103 -7.89 16.81 3.59
C ILE A 103 -8.28 18.25 3.86
N THR A 104 -8.49 19.01 2.78
CA THR A 104 -8.99 20.38 2.80
C THR A 104 -10.22 20.44 1.95
N PRO A 105 -11.05 21.48 2.07
CA PRO A 105 -12.20 21.65 1.17
C PRO A 105 -11.79 21.62 -0.31
N ARG A 106 -10.64 22.18 -0.64
CA ARG A 106 -10.12 22.18 -2.00
C ARG A 106 -9.75 20.77 -2.47
N ASN A 107 -9.04 20.02 -1.62
CA ASN A 107 -8.65 18.65 -1.93
C ASN A 107 -9.87 17.73 -2.01
N ALA A 108 -10.84 17.92 -1.13
CA ALA A 108 -12.08 17.15 -1.17
C ALA A 108 -12.82 17.32 -2.49
N ARG A 109 -12.88 18.54 -3.02
CA ARG A 109 -13.50 18.80 -4.33
C ARG A 109 -12.78 18.10 -5.47
N ARG A 110 -11.45 18.08 -5.45
CA ARG A 110 -10.66 17.38 -6.46
C ARG A 110 -10.91 15.88 -6.46
N ARG A 111 -11.18 15.30 -5.29
CA ARG A 111 -11.39 13.87 -5.15
C ARG A 111 -12.76 13.41 -5.63
N VAL A 112 -13.70 14.30 -5.79
CA VAL A 112 -15.03 13.97 -6.25
C VAL A 112 -15.05 13.70 -7.77
N HIS A 113 -14.03 14.09 -8.46
CA HIS A 113 -13.96 13.95 -9.92
C HIS A 113 -13.29 12.67 -10.40
#